data_dc4dffaad423091f4f3c739e145e3443
#
_entry.id   dc4dffaad423091f4f3c739e145e3443
#
_cell.length_a   1.000
_cell.length_b   1.000
_cell.length_c   1.000
_cell.angle_alpha   90.00
_cell.angle_beta   90.00
_cell.angle_gamma   90.00
#
_symmetry.space_group_name_H-M   'P 1'
#
loop_
_entity.id
_entity.type
_entity.pdbx_description
1 polymer ?
#
loop_
_entity_poly.entity_id
_entity_poly.type
_entity_poly.pdbx_seq_one_letter_code
_entity_poly.pdbx_strand_id
1 'polypeptide(L)'
;MFRLAIGLCLFGFSSAMAADEPKKSAPIKPIDVVELKRTEPVTYDKDIEPILVKKCNFCHSGNIKEGKLDMGSFEALMKGGKKGTPLVAGKAADSLIYQLSGKTTRPSMPPKSEEPLTPEELALIKLWINQGAKAPSAARVKPKVIVSLPPATVYPVRGIVITKDKANLIAARGNMVHVYDANTGALLRNLEAKNLVSPDGKPAKASHISIVESLAISPDGKLLASGSFQEIRIWDAATGAEVKRIDGFADRVVALTFSPDNKLLATAGGAATEDGEVKIFDVATGKQVIDIKGAHSDTAFGVSFSPDGKMLASCGADKFVKIFEVPSGKPVKSFEGHTHHVMDVGWKNDGKFLASAGADNAIKVWDFEKGEQARTIAGHTKQISRLQFVGVTPTFITCSGDKSMRIWNVDTGGAVKTFANAEDFLYALASSVDGTIVASGGEAGVIYIYNNATGALIKKLGPTGAIEPEKAPLKK
;
A
#
# COMPACT_ATOMS: atom_id res chain seq x y z
N MET A 1 -55.23 -35.27 -53.69
CA MET A 1 -55.82 -36.37 -52.88
C MET A 1 -55.02 -36.47 -51.58
N PHE A 2 -55.74 -36.66 -50.48
CA PHE A 2 -55.34 -36.79 -49.08
C PHE A 2 -55.00 -35.50 -48.32
N ARG A 3 -56.04 -35.02 -47.66
CA ARG A 3 -55.99 -34.11 -46.52
C ARG A 3 -55.62 -34.92 -45.26
N LEU A 4 -54.68 -34.43 -44.45
CA LEU A 4 -54.53 -34.89 -43.09
C LEU A 4 -54.64 -33.66 -42.15
N ALA A 5 -55.66 -33.67 -41.32
CA ALA A 5 -55.89 -32.68 -40.31
C ALA A 5 -55.05 -33.02 -39.07
N ILE A 6 -54.33 -32.05 -38.56
CA ILE A 6 -53.63 -32.15 -37.25
C ILE A 6 -54.35 -31.26 -36.26
N GLY A 7 -54.96 -31.92 -35.27
CA GLY A 7 -55.65 -31.26 -34.15
C GLY A 7 -54.71 -30.59 -33.20
N LEU A 8 -55.04 -29.35 -32.84
CA LEU A 8 -54.35 -28.52 -31.88
C LEU A 8 -54.91 -28.83 -30.47
N CYS A 9 -54.14 -29.57 -29.65
CA CYS A 9 -54.43 -29.69 -28.22
C CYS A 9 -53.79 -28.54 -27.48
N LEU A 10 -54.61 -27.58 -27.06
CA LEU A 10 -54.25 -26.54 -26.10
C LEU A 10 -54.30 -27.14 -24.68
N PHE A 11 -53.14 -27.43 -24.12
CA PHE A 11 -52.97 -27.61 -22.66
C PHE A 11 -52.57 -26.27 -22.04
N GLY A 12 -53.51 -25.59 -21.43
CA GLY A 12 -53.27 -24.45 -20.58
C GLY A 12 -52.65 -24.90 -19.26
N PHE A 13 -51.35 -24.65 -19.07
CA PHE A 13 -50.76 -24.68 -17.74
C PHE A 13 -50.87 -23.29 -17.14
N SER A 14 -51.84 -23.12 -16.26
CA SER A 14 -51.93 -22.00 -15.32
C SER A 14 -50.94 -22.30 -14.17
N SER A 15 -49.71 -21.80 -14.26
CA SER A 15 -48.83 -21.76 -13.12
C SER A 15 -49.18 -20.53 -12.27
N ALA A 16 -49.95 -20.75 -11.23
CA ALA A 16 -50.11 -19.77 -10.16
C ALA A 16 -48.72 -19.56 -9.55
N MET A 17 -48.13 -18.38 -9.79
CA MET A 17 -46.99 -17.90 -8.99
C MET A 17 -47.48 -17.70 -7.56
N ALA A 18 -47.13 -18.64 -6.69
CA ALA A 18 -47.21 -18.42 -5.26
C ALA A 18 -46.28 -17.26 -4.93
N ALA A 19 -46.82 -16.14 -4.49
CA ALA A 19 -46.07 -15.06 -3.91
C ALA A 19 -45.36 -15.61 -2.65
N ASP A 20 -44.02 -15.64 -2.68
CA ASP A 20 -43.25 -15.97 -1.51
C ASP A 20 -43.59 -14.99 -0.38
N GLU A 21 -44.27 -15.48 0.65
CA GLU A 21 -44.45 -14.71 1.87
C GLU A 21 -43.08 -14.34 2.42
N PRO A 22 -42.88 -13.08 2.86
CA PRO A 22 -41.58 -12.67 3.41
C PRO A 22 -41.28 -13.55 4.63
N LYS A 23 -40.21 -14.35 4.54
CA LYS A 23 -39.71 -15.19 5.63
C LYS A 23 -39.63 -14.35 6.91
N LYS A 24 -40.48 -14.62 7.90
CA LYS A 24 -40.42 -14.01 9.23
C LYS A 24 -39.00 -14.20 9.77
N SER A 25 -38.25 -13.12 9.85
CA SER A 25 -36.90 -13.14 10.40
C SER A 25 -36.92 -13.66 11.84
N ALA A 26 -36.01 -14.59 12.16
CA ALA A 26 -35.91 -15.17 13.51
C ALA A 26 -35.89 -14.09 14.61
N PRO A 27 -36.48 -14.35 15.78
CA PRO A 27 -36.51 -13.39 16.88
C PRO A 27 -35.10 -12.99 17.28
N ILE A 28 -34.84 -11.68 17.48
CA ILE A 28 -33.60 -11.17 17.98
C ILE A 28 -33.62 -11.35 19.50
N LYS A 29 -32.58 -11.95 20.08
CA LYS A 29 -32.37 -11.97 21.52
C LYS A 29 -31.61 -10.71 21.93
N PRO A 30 -32.21 -9.79 22.69
CA PRO A 30 -31.51 -8.61 23.21
C PRO A 30 -30.33 -9.02 24.08
N ILE A 31 -29.34 -8.12 24.16
CA ILE A 31 -28.21 -8.27 25.09
C ILE A 31 -28.67 -7.81 26.47
N ASP A 32 -28.53 -8.67 27.47
CA ASP A 32 -28.83 -8.32 28.86
C ASP A 32 -27.79 -7.31 29.37
N VAL A 33 -28.24 -6.16 29.86
CA VAL A 33 -27.37 -5.10 30.35
C VAL A 33 -27.08 -5.32 31.82
N VAL A 34 -25.78 -5.42 32.14
CA VAL A 34 -25.34 -5.57 33.53
C VAL A 34 -25.29 -4.22 34.25
N GLU A 35 -25.46 -4.24 35.57
CA GLU A 35 -25.27 -3.05 36.38
C GLU A 35 -23.77 -2.88 36.69
N LEU A 36 -23.21 -1.74 36.29
CA LEU A 36 -21.80 -1.43 36.52
C LEU A 36 -21.60 -0.91 37.94
N LYS A 37 -20.84 -1.65 38.76
CA LYS A 37 -20.37 -1.17 40.08
C LYS A 37 -19.21 -0.22 39.88
N ARG A 38 -19.51 1.05 39.55
CA ARG A 38 -18.52 2.06 39.23
C ARG A 38 -18.86 3.39 39.90
N THR A 39 -17.88 4.03 40.54
CA THR A 39 -18.00 5.34 41.18
C THR A 39 -17.56 6.49 40.27
N GLU A 40 -16.67 6.23 39.32
CA GLU A 40 -16.15 7.23 38.39
C GLU A 40 -17.08 7.39 37.17
N PRO A 41 -17.22 8.62 36.63
CA PRO A 41 -17.99 8.84 35.41
C PRO A 41 -17.37 8.13 34.23
N VAL A 42 -18.22 7.69 33.29
CA VAL A 42 -17.76 7.13 32.02
C VAL A 42 -17.28 8.25 31.12
N THR A 43 -16.09 8.10 30.53
CA THR A 43 -15.51 9.07 29.60
C THR A 43 -15.44 8.51 28.19
N TYR A 44 -15.55 9.39 27.18
CA TYR A 44 -15.51 8.97 25.78
C TYR A 44 -14.17 8.32 25.44
N ASP A 45 -13.09 8.99 25.75
CA ASP A 45 -11.71 8.64 25.38
C ASP A 45 -11.20 7.34 26.01
N LYS A 46 -11.59 7.04 27.25
CA LYS A 46 -11.10 5.85 27.96
C LYS A 46 -12.03 4.66 27.87
N ASP A 47 -13.35 4.90 27.84
CA ASP A 47 -14.34 3.84 28.01
C ASP A 47 -15.12 3.54 26.72
N ILE A 48 -15.44 4.56 25.91
CA ILE A 48 -16.32 4.44 24.76
C ILE A 48 -15.57 4.27 23.45
N GLU A 49 -14.58 5.14 23.18
CA GLU A 49 -13.81 5.10 21.93
C GLU A 49 -13.16 3.72 21.68
N PRO A 50 -12.56 3.02 22.66
CA PRO A 50 -12.03 1.68 22.44
C PRO A 50 -13.08 0.66 21.98
N ILE A 51 -14.32 0.78 22.49
CA ILE A 51 -15.43 -0.09 22.05
C ILE A 51 -15.79 0.23 20.61
N LEU A 52 -15.93 1.52 20.25
CA LEU A 52 -16.25 1.94 18.89
C LEU A 52 -15.18 1.52 17.90
N VAL A 53 -13.92 1.70 18.24
CA VAL A 53 -12.78 1.28 17.40
C VAL A 53 -12.81 -0.22 17.14
N LYS A 54 -13.04 -1.02 18.19
CA LYS A 54 -13.01 -2.49 18.08
C LYS A 54 -14.23 -3.06 17.37
N LYS A 55 -15.43 -2.48 17.57
CA LYS A 55 -16.72 -3.12 17.19
C LYS A 55 -17.47 -2.38 16.08
N CYS A 56 -17.15 -1.12 15.80
CA CYS A 56 -17.99 -0.27 14.93
C CYS A 56 -17.20 0.36 13.78
N ASN A 57 -15.96 0.81 14.03
CA ASN A 57 -15.22 1.62 13.07
C ASN A 57 -14.86 0.89 11.78
N PHE A 58 -14.77 -0.44 11.78
CA PHE A 58 -14.54 -1.21 10.56
C PHE A 58 -15.57 -0.89 9.44
N CYS A 59 -16.85 -0.72 9.81
CA CYS A 59 -17.92 -0.39 8.86
C CYS A 59 -18.34 1.09 8.89
N HIS A 60 -17.92 1.85 9.90
CA HIS A 60 -18.39 3.20 10.15
C HIS A 60 -17.27 4.23 10.30
N SER A 61 -16.11 4.02 9.69
CA SER A 61 -15.04 5.02 9.65
C SER A 61 -14.25 4.98 8.34
N GLY A 62 -13.37 5.95 8.13
CA GLY A 62 -12.55 6.04 6.91
C GLY A 62 -13.41 6.17 5.66
N ASN A 63 -13.16 5.31 4.68
CA ASN A 63 -13.90 5.27 3.42
C ASN A 63 -15.17 4.43 3.46
N ILE A 64 -15.32 3.54 4.46
CA ILE A 64 -16.52 2.72 4.66
C ILE A 64 -17.38 3.39 5.70
N LYS A 65 -18.38 4.16 5.24
CA LYS A 65 -19.34 4.86 6.11
C LYS A 65 -20.74 4.33 5.85
N GLU A 66 -20.99 3.08 6.27
CA GLU A 66 -22.30 2.47 6.09
C GLU A 66 -23.40 3.34 6.70
N GLY A 67 -24.45 3.56 5.94
CA GLY A 67 -25.50 4.49 6.33
C GLY A 67 -25.07 5.96 6.41
N LYS A 68 -23.93 6.33 5.82
CA LYS A 68 -23.28 7.65 5.91
C LYS A 68 -22.94 8.07 7.35
N LEU A 69 -22.87 7.09 8.27
CA LEU A 69 -22.46 7.31 9.66
C LEU A 69 -20.93 7.15 9.75
N ASP A 70 -20.29 8.16 10.29
CA ASP A 70 -18.84 8.15 10.58
C ASP A 70 -18.66 8.13 12.10
N MET A 71 -17.98 7.12 12.61
CA MET A 71 -17.70 6.94 14.03
C MET A 71 -16.21 7.09 14.36
N GLY A 72 -15.39 7.54 13.39
CA GLY A 72 -13.95 7.70 13.53
C GLY A 72 -13.51 8.83 14.46
N SER A 73 -14.41 9.77 14.81
CA SER A 73 -14.20 10.77 15.83
C SER A 73 -15.49 11.09 16.58
N PHE A 74 -15.37 11.72 17.75
CA PHE A 74 -16.54 12.17 18.51
C PHE A 74 -17.38 13.16 17.71
N GLU A 75 -16.77 14.13 17.03
CA GLU A 75 -17.45 15.13 16.22
C GLU A 75 -18.18 14.50 15.04
N ALA A 76 -17.55 13.52 14.39
CA ALA A 76 -18.15 12.79 13.28
C ALA A 76 -19.34 11.94 13.74
N LEU A 77 -19.21 11.24 14.88
CA LEU A 77 -20.31 10.49 15.51
C LEU A 77 -21.49 11.41 15.83
N MET A 78 -21.25 12.59 16.43
CA MET A 78 -22.29 13.54 16.78
C MET A 78 -22.96 14.19 15.56
N LYS A 79 -22.26 14.31 14.44
CA LYS A 79 -22.84 14.77 13.17
C LYS A 79 -23.90 13.81 12.64
N GLY A 80 -23.75 12.50 12.93
CA GLY A 80 -24.67 11.46 12.54
C GLY A 80 -24.59 11.05 11.07
N GLY A 81 -25.50 10.16 10.67
CA GLY A 81 -25.56 9.58 9.34
C GLY A 81 -26.90 9.82 8.63
N LYS A 82 -27.23 8.93 7.67
CA LYS A 82 -28.46 9.01 6.87
C LYS A 82 -29.76 9.02 7.72
N LYS A 83 -29.73 8.45 8.91
CA LYS A 83 -30.87 8.40 9.85
C LYS A 83 -30.83 9.51 10.93
N GLY A 84 -29.95 10.49 10.79
CA GLY A 84 -29.71 11.56 11.77
C GLY A 84 -28.67 11.16 12.84
N THR A 85 -28.68 11.90 13.96
CA THR A 85 -27.77 11.69 15.08
C THR A 85 -28.03 10.33 15.74
N PRO A 86 -27.02 9.47 15.94
CA PRO A 86 -27.22 8.11 16.45
C PRO A 86 -27.49 8.05 17.94
N LEU A 87 -27.40 9.16 18.66
CA LEU A 87 -27.60 9.23 20.11
C LEU A 87 -28.33 10.49 20.55
N VAL A 88 -29.09 10.34 21.64
CA VAL A 88 -29.81 11.40 22.32
C VAL A 88 -29.20 11.54 23.70
N ALA A 89 -28.48 12.65 23.94
CA ALA A 89 -27.79 12.88 25.20
C ALA A 89 -28.77 12.80 26.40
N GLY A 90 -28.40 12.07 27.43
CA GLY A 90 -29.22 11.81 28.61
C GLY A 90 -30.29 10.73 28.44
N LYS A 91 -30.47 10.17 27.22
CA LYS A 91 -31.57 9.22 26.92
C LYS A 91 -31.06 8.02 26.13
N ALA A 92 -30.42 7.07 26.80
CA ALA A 92 -29.90 5.87 26.14
C ALA A 92 -30.98 5.06 25.45
N ALA A 93 -32.17 4.92 26.06
CA ALA A 93 -33.28 4.17 25.49
C ALA A 93 -33.75 4.72 24.13
N ASP A 94 -33.62 6.04 23.91
CA ASP A 94 -34.03 6.73 22.68
C ASP A 94 -32.89 6.82 21.67
N SER A 95 -31.69 6.32 22.01
CA SER A 95 -30.49 6.42 21.19
C SER A 95 -30.31 5.22 20.28
N LEU A 96 -30.28 5.46 18.96
CA LEU A 96 -30.13 4.38 17.93
C LEU A 96 -28.88 3.52 18.15
N ILE A 97 -27.75 4.13 18.53
CA ILE A 97 -26.53 3.38 18.82
C ILE A 97 -26.74 2.34 19.93
N TYR A 98 -27.46 2.68 20.99
CA TYR A 98 -27.78 1.78 22.09
C TYR A 98 -28.80 0.70 21.67
N GLN A 99 -29.87 1.10 20.96
CA GLN A 99 -30.93 0.19 20.52
C GLN A 99 -30.41 -0.86 19.54
N LEU A 100 -29.66 -0.43 18.51
CA LEU A 100 -29.12 -1.31 17.47
C LEU A 100 -28.05 -2.25 18.02
N SER A 101 -27.13 -1.72 18.86
CA SER A 101 -26.07 -2.51 19.48
C SER A 101 -26.58 -3.45 20.55
N GLY A 102 -27.60 -3.05 21.30
CA GLY A 102 -28.29 -3.89 22.28
C GLY A 102 -29.27 -4.91 21.68
N LYS A 103 -29.39 -4.92 20.35
CA LYS A 103 -30.28 -5.82 19.60
C LYS A 103 -31.76 -5.69 20.00
N THR A 104 -32.18 -4.51 20.46
CA THR A 104 -33.59 -4.26 20.81
C THR A 104 -34.41 -3.83 19.59
N THR A 105 -33.75 -3.43 18.50
CA THR A 105 -34.42 -3.04 17.25
C THR A 105 -33.61 -3.53 16.03
N ARG A 106 -34.14 -3.36 14.82
CA ARG A 106 -33.51 -3.79 13.57
C ARG A 106 -33.07 -2.62 12.72
N PRO A 107 -31.95 -2.79 11.93
CA PRO A 107 -31.02 -3.95 11.91
C PRO A 107 -30.20 -4.01 13.20
N SER A 108 -29.87 -5.23 13.67
CA SER A 108 -28.94 -5.35 14.80
C SER A 108 -27.51 -5.03 14.37
N MET A 109 -26.78 -4.29 15.21
CA MET A 109 -25.38 -3.94 15.02
C MET A 109 -24.52 -4.48 16.19
N PRO A 110 -23.30 -4.92 15.94
CA PRO A 110 -22.77 -5.25 14.61
C PRO A 110 -23.57 -6.37 13.92
N PRO A 111 -23.38 -6.60 12.60
CA PRO A 111 -24.02 -7.68 11.87
C PRO A 111 -23.72 -9.07 12.48
N LYS A 112 -24.53 -10.10 12.13
CA LYS A 112 -24.34 -11.46 12.71
C LYS A 112 -22.99 -12.10 12.42
N SER A 113 -22.28 -11.65 11.39
CA SER A 113 -20.91 -12.09 11.05
C SER A 113 -19.85 -11.56 12.01
N GLU A 114 -20.19 -10.52 12.75
CA GLU A 114 -19.24 -9.82 13.61
C GLU A 114 -19.53 -10.09 15.10
N GLU A 115 -18.48 -9.96 15.92
CA GLU A 115 -18.57 -10.15 17.36
C GLU A 115 -19.48 -9.08 17.99
N PRO A 116 -20.58 -9.48 18.69
CA PRO A 116 -21.47 -8.53 19.34
C PRO A 116 -20.79 -7.81 20.52
N LEU A 117 -21.42 -6.73 20.99
CA LEU A 117 -21.00 -6.09 22.24
C LEU A 117 -21.22 -7.05 23.41
N THR A 118 -20.35 -6.96 24.41
CA THR A 118 -20.56 -7.65 25.68
C THR A 118 -21.61 -6.90 26.52
N PRO A 119 -22.20 -7.55 27.52
CA PRO A 119 -23.10 -6.87 28.47
C PRO A 119 -22.49 -5.65 29.15
N GLU A 120 -21.20 -5.70 29.46
CA GLU A 120 -20.43 -4.62 30.08
C GLU A 120 -20.17 -3.47 29.11
N GLU A 121 -19.77 -3.77 27.87
CA GLU A 121 -19.57 -2.76 26.81
C GLU A 121 -20.88 -2.00 26.53
N LEU A 122 -22.01 -2.72 26.46
CA LEU A 122 -23.31 -2.11 26.26
C LEU A 122 -23.74 -1.26 27.48
N ALA A 123 -23.41 -1.70 28.69
CA ALA A 123 -23.67 -0.96 29.93
C ALA A 123 -22.84 0.34 29.99
N LEU A 124 -21.59 0.32 29.53
CA LEU A 124 -20.74 1.52 29.42
C LEU A 124 -21.34 2.54 28.45
N ILE A 125 -21.76 2.10 27.27
CA ILE A 125 -22.43 2.98 26.29
C ILE A 125 -23.69 3.58 26.88
N LYS A 126 -24.55 2.76 27.51
CA LYS A 126 -25.78 3.23 28.19
C LYS A 126 -25.47 4.29 29.23
N LEU A 127 -24.53 4.03 30.11
CA LEU A 127 -24.15 4.94 31.20
C LEU A 127 -23.59 6.27 30.68
N TRP A 128 -22.69 6.21 29.70
CA TRP A 128 -22.14 7.39 29.05
C TRP A 128 -23.22 8.27 28.41
N ILE A 129 -24.14 7.67 27.66
CA ILE A 129 -25.25 8.42 27.04
C ILE A 129 -26.13 9.06 28.14
N ASN A 130 -26.46 8.33 29.19
CA ASN A 130 -27.28 8.85 30.29
C ASN A 130 -26.58 9.95 31.09
N GLN A 131 -25.25 9.96 31.11
CA GLN A 131 -24.43 11.04 31.69
C GLN A 131 -24.29 12.25 30.75
N GLY A 132 -25.04 12.28 29.64
CA GLY A 132 -25.08 13.39 28.68
C GLY A 132 -24.16 13.23 27.49
N ALA A 133 -23.61 12.04 27.22
CA ALA A 133 -22.72 11.74 26.09
C ALA A 133 -21.61 12.79 25.93
N LYS A 134 -20.90 13.08 27.01
CA LYS A 134 -19.89 14.14 27.05
C LYS A 134 -18.76 13.88 26.09
N ALA A 135 -18.29 14.96 25.44
CA ALA A 135 -17.11 14.96 24.61
C ALA A 135 -15.85 14.51 25.38
N PRO A 136 -14.80 14.03 24.68
CA PRO A 136 -13.52 13.75 25.32
C PRO A 136 -13.00 14.97 26.07
N SER A 137 -12.35 14.73 27.21
CA SER A 137 -11.94 15.78 28.15
C SER A 137 -10.81 16.68 27.62
N ALA A 138 -10.09 16.22 26.61
CA ALA A 138 -9.06 16.99 25.91
C ALA A 138 -9.11 16.70 24.41
N ALA A 139 -8.75 17.69 23.59
CA ALA A 139 -8.45 17.42 22.19
C ALA A 139 -7.42 16.30 22.12
N ARG A 140 -7.73 15.22 21.39
CA ARG A 140 -6.82 14.08 21.23
C ARG A 140 -5.53 14.58 20.61
N VAL A 141 -4.51 14.79 21.41
CA VAL A 141 -3.17 14.91 20.90
C VAL A 141 -2.82 13.51 20.39
N LYS A 142 -2.82 13.30 19.07
CA LYS A 142 -2.28 12.07 18.50
C LYS A 142 -0.91 11.86 19.16
N PRO A 143 -0.64 10.69 19.77
CA PRO A 143 0.65 10.46 20.38
C PRO A 143 1.72 10.74 19.32
N LYS A 144 2.69 11.61 19.68
CA LYS A 144 3.81 11.89 18.80
C LYS A 144 4.53 10.58 18.55
N VAL A 145 4.46 10.08 17.32
CA VAL A 145 5.18 8.87 16.93
C VAL A 145 6.67 9.20 17.08
N ILE A 146 7.31 8.58 18.05
CA ILE A 146 8.75 8.72 18.28
C ILE A 146 9.41 7.65 17.40
N VAL A 147 9.96 8.08 16.28
CA VAL A 147 10.73 7.21 15.38
C VAL A 147 12.15 7.16 15.90
N SER A 148 12.60 5.98 16.33
CA SER A 148 13.99 5.75 16.74
C SER A 148 14.83 5.28 15.56
N LEU A 149 16.16 5.47 15.65
CA LEU A 149 17.08 4.83 14.72
C LEU A 149 16.88 3.31 14.78
N PRO A 150 16.83 2.60 13.65
CA PRO A 150 16.76 1.16 13.66
C PRO A 150 18.02 0.56 14.32
N PRO A 151 17.91 -0.63 14.92
CA PRO A 151 19.08 -1.33 15.44
C PRO A 151 20.16 -1.47 14.38
N ALA A 152 21.43 -1.36 14.77
CA ALA A 152 22.57 -1.47 13.85
C ALA A 152 22.71 -2.84 13.14
N THR A 153 21.89 -3.82 13.55
CA THR A 153 21.82 -5.16 12.95
C THR A 153 20.73 -5.32 11.90
N VAL A 154 19.90 -4.30 11.67
CA VAL A 154 18.77 -4.34 10.72
C VAL A 154 19.19 -3.63 9.44
N TYR A 155 19.40 -4.39 8.38
CA TYR A 155 19.87 -3.88 7.09
C TYR A 155 19.03 -4.33 5.89
N PRO A 156 17.67 -4.40 5.95
CA PRO A 156 16.91 -4.80 4.78
C PRO A 156 17.17 -3.83 3.64
N VAL A 157 17.34 -4.36 2.44
CA VAL A 157 17.48 -3.57 1.20
C VAL A 157 16.08 -3.35 0.64
N ARG A 158 15.56 -2.12 0.78
CA ARG A 158 14.20 -1.75 0.33
C ARG A 158 14.17 -1.02 -1.01
N GLY A 159 15.28 -0.42 -1.42
CA GLY A 159 15.41 0.28 -2.69
C GLY A 159 16.78 0.06 -3.31
N ILE A 160 16.84 -0.08 -4.62
CA ILE A 160 18.07 -0.16 -5.41
C ILE A 160 17.85 0.67 -6.67
N VAL A 161 18.87 1.40 -7.09
CA VAL A 161 18.94 2.04 -8.41
C VAL A 161 20.33 1.88 -9.00
N ILE A 162 20.41 1.80 -10.32
CA ILE A 162 21.68 1.76 -11.07
C ILE A 162 21.79 3.07 -11.84
N THR A 163 22.91 3.78 -11.74
CA THR A 163 23.12 5.03 -12.46
C THR A 163 23.14 4.80 -13.97
N LYS A 164 22.77 5.84 -14.73
CA LYS A 164 22.63 5.76 -16.19
C LYS A 164 23.91 5.33 -16.90
N ASP A 165 25.06 5.76 -16.40
CA ASP A 165 26.39 5.38 -16.87
C ASP A 165 26.84 3.99 -16.40
N LYS A 166 26.04 3.33 -15.57
CA LYS A 166 26.35 2.05 -14.91
C LYS A 166 27.59 2.08 -14.00
N ALA A 167 28.09 3.25 -13.65
CA ALA A 167 29.25 3.38 -12.78
C ALA A 167 28.90 3.07 -11.33
N ASN A 168 27.69 3.41 -10.89
CA ASN A 168 27.29 3.24 -9.51
C ASN A 168 26.00 2.42 -9.36
N LEU A 169 25.95 1.65 -8.28
CA LEU A 169 24.75 1.06 -7.72
C LEU A 169 24.47 1.77 -6.40
N ILE A 170 23.26 2.29 -6.23
CA ILE A 170 22.84 2.99 -5.03
C ILE A 170 21.76 2.15 -4.35
N ALA A 171 21.91 1.91 -3.05
CA ALA A 171 21.03 1.04 -2.29
C ALA A 171 20.62 1.65 -0.96
N ALA A 172 19.33 1.53 -0.65
CA ALA A 172 18.77 1.81 0.66
C ALA A 172 18.89 0.56 1.55
N ARG A 173 19.71 0.63 2.59
CA ARG A 173 19.85 -0.39 3.63
C ARG A 173 19.53 0.20 4.99
N GLY A 174 18.54 -0.35 5.67
CA GLY A 174 18.09 0.24 6.92
C GLY A 174 17.74 1.71 6.73
N ASN A 175 18.36 2.59 7.50
CA ASN A 175 18.15 4.04 7.44
C ASN A 175 19.23 4.79 6.64
N MET A 176 20.09 4.06 5.90
CA MET A 176 21.21 4.60 5.15
C MET A 176 21.07 4.34 3.66
N VAL A 177 21.47 5.31 2.86
CA VAL A 177 21.65 5.18 1.41
C VAL A 177 23.14 5.04 1.11
N HIS A 178 23.53 3.91 0.55
CA HIS A 178 24.90 3.55 0.20
C HIS A 178 25.11 3.69 -1.29
N VAL A 179 26.27 4.20 -1.68
CA VAL A 179 26.72 4.27 -3.08
C VAL A 179 27.90 3.34 -3.27
N TYR A 180 27.76 2.38 -4.16
CA TYR A 180 28.77 1.40 -4.51
C TYR A 180 29.27 1.62 -5.94
N ASP A 181 30.54 1.38 -6.19
CA ASP A 181 31.06 1.19 -7.54
C ASP A 181 30.45 -0.11 -8.11
N ALA A 182 29.74 -0.01 -9.22
CA ALA A 182 29.03 -1.15 -9.79
C ALA A 182 29.94 -2.23 -10.37
N ASN A 183 31.20 -1.88 -10.72
CA ASN A 183 32.15 -2.81 -11.31
C ASN A 183 32.98 -3.55 -10.25
N THR A 184 33.48 -2.80 -9.24
CA THR A 184 34.30 -3.38 -8.18
C THR A 184 33.51 -3.87 -6.99
N GLY A 185 32.31 -3.30 -6.76
CA GLY A 185 31.48 -3.53 -5.58
C GLY A 185 31.99 -2.79 -4.34
N ALA A 186 32.96 -1.91 -4.48
CA ALA A 186 33.47 -1.13 -3.37
C ALA A 186 32.45 -0.11 -2.88
N LEU A 187 32.30 0.03 -1.57
CA LEU A 187 31.51 1.12 -0.99
C LEU A 187 32.27 2.44 -1.19
N LEU A 188 31.69 3.34 -1.97
CA LEU A 188 32.29 4.65 -2.28
C LEU A 188 31.95 5.69 -1.22
N ARG A 189 30.68 5.74 -0.80
CA ARG A 189 30.20 6.69 0.21
C ARG A 189 28.81 6.33 0.72
N ASN A 190 28.47 6.94 1.86
CA ASN A 190 27.11 6.97 2.40
C ASN A 190 26.52 8.36 2.16
N LEU A 191 25.22 8.45 1.91
CA LEU A 191 24.53 9.73 1.85
C LEU A 191 24.06 10.10 3.26
N GLU A 192 24.65 11.12 3.84
CA GLU A 192 24.33 11.60 5.18
C GLU A 192 23.52 12.88 5.10
N ALA A 193 22.37 12.89 5.78
CA ALA A 193 21.49 14.05 5.83
C ALA A 193 22.12 15.17 6.66
N LYS A 194 21.97 16.40 6.19
CA LYS A 194 22.44 17.58 6.92
C LYS A 194 21.60 17.79 8.18
N ASN A 195 22.27 18.03 9.31
CA ASN A 195 21.62 18.39 10.57
C ASN A 195 20.56 17.37 11.05
N LEU A 196 20.75 16.10 10.75
CA LEU A 196 19.87 15.05 11.22
C LEU A 196 20.04 14.88 12.74
N VAL A 197 18.93 14.95 13.45
CA VAL A 197 18.90 14.83 14.90
C VAL A 197 17.99 13.66 15.27
N SER A 198 18.54 12.72 16.05
CA SER A 198 17.75 11.60 16.58
C SER A 198 16.75 12.07 17.65
N PRO A 199 15.74 11.26 17.99
CA PRO A 199 14.69 11.65 18.94
C PRO A 199 15.20 12.00 20.34
N ASP A 200 16.38 11.50 20.72
CA ASP A 200 17.07 11.84 21.98
C ASP A 200 17.88 13.16 21.90
N GLY A 201 17.76 13.89 20.80
CA GLY A 201 18.38 15.20 20.60
C GLY A 201 19.85 15.16 20.14
N LYS A 202 20.40 13.97 19.85
CA LYS A 202 21.82 13.86 19.42
C LYS A 202 21.94 13.91 17.89
N PRO A 203 23.04 14.46 17.36
CA PRO A 203 23.36 14.37 15.93
C PRO A 203 23.41 12.92 15.46
N ALA A 204 22.75 12.61 14.34
CA ALA A 204 22.74 11.30 13.74
C ALA A 204 23.44 11.33 12.37
N LYS A 205 24.29 10.33 12.13
CA LYS A 205 24.93 10.10 10.83
C LYS A 205 24.14 9.04 10.06
N ALA A 206 23.10 9.47 9.38
CA ALA A 206 22.22 8.60 8.58
C ALA A 206 21.60 9.39 7.43
N SER A 207 21.00 8.70 6.47
CA SER A 207 20.22 9.35 5.43
C SER A 207 18.84 9.78 5.95
N HIS A 208 18.24 8.96 6.83
CA HIS A 208 16.94 9.21 7.47
C HIS A 208 16.98 8.72 8.92
N ILE A 209 16.00 9.15 9.72
CA ILE A 209 15.83 8.61 11.09
C ILE A 209 15.25 7.19 11.06
N SER A 210 14.30 6.94 10.15
CA SER A 210 13.67 5.63 9.97
C SER A 210 14.26 4.87 8.77
N ILE A 211 13.78 3.66 8.55
CA ILE A 211 14.15 2.84 7.39
C ILE A 211 13.82 3.59 6.10
N VAL A 212 14.74 3.55 5.15
CA VAL A 212 14.52 4.05 3.78
C VAL A 212 13.72 2.99 3.03
N GLU A 213 12.48 3.30 2.69
CA GLU A 213 11.54 2.36 2.05
C GLU A 213 11.62 2.36 0.53
N SER A 214 12.06 3.47 -0.06
CA SER A 214 12.06 3.64 -1.52
C SER A 214 13.22 4.50 -2.01
N LEU A 215 13.68 4.21 -3.24
CA LEU A 215 14.64 5.01 -3.99
C LEU A 215 14.13 5.20 -5.43
N ALA A 216 14.38 6.39 -5.98
CA ALA A 216 14.20 6.67 -7.39
C ALA A 216 15.33 7.57 -7.90
N ILE A 217 15.81 7.33 -9.12
CA ILE A 217 16.76 8.21 -9.80
C ILE A 217 16.05 8.93 -10.95
N SER A 218 16.34 10.22 -11.13
CA SER A 218 15.76 10.98 -12.23
C SER A 218 16.23 10.44 -13.59
N PRO A 219 15.40 10.50 -14.65
CA PRO A 219 15.75 10.01 -15.97
C PRO A 219 17.04 10.61 -16.56
N ASP A 220 17.38 11.86 -16.19
CA ASP A 220 18.63 12.51 -16.57
C ASP A 220 19.84 12.04 -15.73
N GLY A 221 19.60 11.32 -14.63
CA GLY A 221 20.61 10.77 -13.73
C GLY A 221 21.17 11.78 -12.73
N LYS A 222 20.63 13.01 -12.64
CA LYS A 222 21.20 14.07 -11.80
C LYS A 222 20.70 14.03 -10.35
N LEU A 223 19.46 13.60 -10.13
CA LEU A 223 18.85 13.61 -8.82
C LEU A 223 18.48 12.19 -8.38
N LEU A 224 18.69 11.93 -7.10
CA LEU A 224 18.19 10.75 -6.41
C LEU A 224 17.14 11.20 -5.40
N ALA A 225 16.02 10.49 -5.29
CA ALA A 225 15.04 10.65 -4.23
C ALA A 225 15.03 9.42 -3.34
N SER A 226 14.96 9.62 -2.03
CA SER A 226 14.80 8.57 -1.02
C SER A 226 13.60 8.86 -0.16
N GLY A 227 12.71 7.87 0.01
CA GLY A 227 11.49 7.95 0.81
C GLY A 227 11.63 7.15 2.10
N SER A 228 11.14 7.72 3.19
CA SER A 228 11.17 7.12 4.52
C SER A 228 9.87 7.45 5.28
N PHE A 229 9.90 7.33 6.60
CA PHE A 229 8.76 7.70 7.45
C PHE A 229 8.53 9.21 7.43
N GLN A 230 7.41 9.64 6.87
CA GLN A 230 6.92 11.01 6.81
C GLN A 230 7.81 12.01 6.06
N GLU A 231 8.85 11.56 5.35
CA GLU A 231 9.74 12.46 4.61
C GLU A 231 10.29 11.84 3.32
N ILE A 232 10.64 12.72 2.40
CA ILE A 232 11.48 12.44 1.24
C ILE A 232 12.70 13.34 1.31
N ARG A 233 13.86 12.81 0.89
CA ARG A 233 15.05 13.60 0.65
C ARG A 233 15.48 13.48 -0.80
N ILE A 234 15.87 14.60 -1.37
CA ILE A 234 16.41 14.69 -2.73
C ILE A 234 17.89 14.99 -2.61
N TRP A 235 18.69 14.21 -3.33
CA TRP A 235 20.13 14.25 -3.32
C TRP A 235 20.65 14.55 -4.72
N ASP A 236 21.76 15.27 -4.82
CA ASP A 236 22.56 15.29 -6.04
C ASP A 236 23.21 13.93 -6.22
N ALA A 237 22.91 13.24 -7.31
CA ALA A 237 23.32 11.85 -7.50
C ALA A 237 24.84 11.70 -7.70
N ALA A 238 25.50 12.73 -8.24
CA ALA A 238 26.95 12.71 -8.50
C ALA A 238 27.75 12.94 -7.21
N THR A 239 27.36 13.95 -6.42
CA THR A 239 28.10 14.34 -5.22
C THR A 239 27.61 13.65 -3.95
N GLY A 240 26.34 13.24 -3.92
CA GLY A 240 25.67 12.72 -2.73
C GLY A 240 25.22 13.82 -1.75
N ALA A 241 25.30 15.08 -2.15
CA ALA A 241 24.86 16.19 -1.32
C ALA A 241 23.32 16.24 -1.22
N GLU A 242 22.79 16.47 -0.01
CA GLU A 242 21.38 16.71 0.17
C GLU A 242 20.99 18.06 -0.47
N VAL A 243 20.06 18.02 -1.42
CA VAL A 243 19.52 19.17 -2.14
C VAL A 243 18.29 19.70 -1.44
N LYS A 244 17.39 18.80 -1.01
CA LYS A 244 16.06 19.17 -0.49
C LYS A 244 15.47 18.09 0.40
N ARG A 245 14.65 18.53 1.36
CA ARG A 245 13.77 17.69 2.17
C ARG A 245 12.30 18.08 1.89
N ILE A 246 11.43 17.10 1.80
CA ILE A 246 9.98 17.26 1.62
C ILE A 246 9.29 16.48 2.73
N ASP A 247 8.47 17.16 3.51
CA ASP A 247 7.68 16.62 4.62
C ASP A 247 6.19 16.64 4.27
N GLY A 248 5.34 16.16 5.16
CA GLY A 248 3.88 16.25 5.04
C GLY A 248 3.20 14.98 4.57
N PHE A 249 3.80 13.84 4.86
CA PHE A 249 3.22 12.51 4.66
C PHE A 249 2.62 11.98 5.96
N ALA A 250 1.53 11.22 5.85
CA ALA A 250 0.87 10.62 7.02
C ALA A 250 1.71 9.52 7.67
N ASP A 251 2.38 8.70 6.84
CA ASP A 251 3.18 7.55 7.25
C ASP A 251 4.37 7.38 6.28
N ARG A 252 4.72 6.15 5.95
CA ARG A 252 5.86 5.78 5.10
C ARG A 252 5.64 6.14 3.64
N VAL A 253 6.70 6.59 2.98
CA VAL A 253 6.76 6.76 1.53
C VAL A 253 7.39 5.51 0.92
N VAL A 254 6.54 4.58 0.49
CA VAL A 254 6.94 3.23 0.08
C VAL A 254 7.29 3.10 -1.40
N ALA A 255 6.88 4.06 -2.22
CA ALA A 255 7.28 4.13 -3.62
C ALA A 255 7.47 5.57 -4.10
N LEU A 256 8.40 5.73 -5.03
CA LEU A 256 8.80 6.99 -5.65
C LEU A 256 9.05 6.78 -7.14
N THR A 257 8.68 7.76 -7.95
CA THR A 257 9.04 7.79 -9.38
C THR A 257 9.13 9.22 -9.89
N PHE A 258 10.16 9.53 -10.68
CA PHE A 258 10.26 10.79 -11.40
C PHE A 258 9.47 10.73 -12.70
N SER A 259 8.90 11.87 -13.12
CA SER A 259 8.33 12.00 -14.46
C SER A 259 9.41 11.92 -15.54
N PRO A 260 9.06 11.48 -16.77
CA PRO A 260 10.02 11.35 -17.88
C PRO A 260 10.75 12.66 -18.22
N ASP A 261 10.15 13.81 -17.96
CA ASP A 261 10.71 15.15 -18.19
C ASP A 261 11.51 15.70 -17.00
N ASN A 262 11.71 14.92 -15.94
CA ASN A 262 12.42 15.26 -14.69
C ASN A 262 11.76 16.37 -13.84
N LYS A 263 10.56 16.84 -14.16
CA LYS A 263 9.96 17.97 -13.46
C LYS A 263 9.13 17.59 -12.25
N LEU A 264 8.56 16.38 -12.26
CA LEU A 264 7.65 15.93 -11.23
C LEU A 264 8.22 14.68 -10.51
N LEU A 265 7.87 14.55 -9.22
CA LEU A 265 8.12 13.38 -8.41
C LEU A 265 6.79 12.89 -7.85
N ALA A 266 6.38 11.69 -8.24
CA ALA A 266 5.20 11.03 -7.68
C ALA A 266 5.59 10.09 -6.54
N THR A 267 4.69 9.98 -5.57
CA THR A 267 4.88 9.21 -4.34
C THR A 267 3.68 8.33 -4.06
N ALA A 268 3.92 7.16 -3.48
CA ALA A 268 2.89 6.32 -2.90
C ALA A 268 3.25 5.95 -1.46
N GLY A 269 2.23 5.85 -0.61
CA GLY A 269 2.40 5.54 0.80
C GLY A 269 1.06 5.55 1.53
N GLY A 270 1.09 6.02 2.76
CA GLY A 270 -0.07 6.12 3.62
C GLY A 270 -0.02 5.13 4.79
N ALA A 271 -0.89 5.35 5.77
CA ALA A 271 -1.01 4.49 6.93
C ALA A 271 -1.90 3.27 6.63
N ALA A 272 -1.53 2.13 7.17
CA ALA A 272 -2.34 0.91 7.03
C ALA A 272 -3.76 1.12 7.59
N THR A 273 -4.77 0.64 6.86
CA THR A 273 -6.20 0.78 7.17
C THR A 273 -6.74 2.22 7.16
N GLU A 274 -5.94 3.17 6.72
CA GLU A 274 -6.33 4.55 6.41
C GLU A 274 -6.26 4.78 4.90
N ASP A 275 -6.39 6.05 4.45
CA ASP A 275 -6.29 6.37 3.03
C ASP A 275 -4.88 6.15 2.49
N GLY A 276 -4.76 5.48 1.36
CA GLY A 276 -3.52 5.37 0.61
C GLY A 276 -3.17 6.71 -0.05
N GLU A 277 -2.04 7.29 0.35
CA GLU A 277 -1.57 8.56 -0.17
C GLU A 277 -0.90 8.41 -1.53
N VAL A 278 -1.38 9.17 -2.52
CA VAL A 278 -0.70 9.37 -3.80
C VAL A 278 -0.56 10.87 -4.02
N LYS A 279 0.67 11.37 -4.03
CA LYS A 279 0.98 12.79 -4.17
C LYS A 279 1.98 13.03 -5.27
N ILE A 280 1.93 14.21 -5.90
CA ILE A 280 2.90 14.64 -6.90
C ILE A 280 3.50 15.97 -6.47
N PHE A 281 4.80 16.07 -6.56
CA PHE A 281 5.59 17.23 -6.18
C PHE A 281 6.33 17.80 -7.39
N ASP A 282 6.46 19.12 -7.47
CA ASP A 282 7.37 19.77 -8.37
C ASP A 282 8.82 19.63 -7.84
N VAL A 283 9.70 19.06 -8.65
CA VAL A 283 11.07 18.70 -8.22
C VAL A 283 11.89 19.96 -7.92
N ALA A 284 11.74 21.02 -8.73
CA ALA A 284 12.53 22.23 -8.59
C ALA A 284 12.20 22.98 -7.30
N THR A 285 10.92 23.08 -6.95
CA THR A 285 10.46 23.82 -5.77
C THR A 285 10.28 22.94 -4.54
N GLY A 286 10.03 21.63 -4.71
CA GLY A 286 9.62 20.69 -3.64
C GLY A 286 8.18 20.90 -3.17
N LYS A 287 7.41 21.73 -3.85
CA LYS A 287 6.01 21.96 -3.48
C LYS A 287 5.12 20.85 -4.00
N GLN A 288 4.14 20.47 -3.20
CA GLN A 288 3.08 19.57 -3.62
C GLN A 288 2.23 20.26 -4.70
N VAL A 289 2.11 19.60 -5.85
CA VAL A 289 1.30 20.04 -6.98
C VAL A 289 -0.07 19.37 -6.96
N ILE A 290 -0.08 18.07 -6.64
CA ILE A 290 -1.29 17.26 -6.65
C ILE A 290 -1.32 16.40 -5.38
N ASP A 291 -2.52 16.31 -4.79
CA ASP A 291 -2.86 15.36 -3.75
C ASP A 291 -4.10 14.59 -4.25
N ILE A 292 -3.92 13.35 -4.65
CA ILE A 292 -5.01 12.51 -5.17
C ILE A 292 -5.78 11.94 -3.99
N LYS A 293 -6.74 12.69 -3.49
CA LYS A 293 -7.58 12.29 -2.35
C LYS A 293 -8.36 11.03 -2.64
N GLY A 294 -8.31 10.07 -1.71
CA GLY A 294 -9.00 8.79 -1.86
C GLY A 294 -8.48 7.94 -3.03
N ALA A 295 -7.20 8.12 -3.41
CA ALA A 295 -6.57 7.30 -4.44
C ALA A 295 -6.77 5.81 -4.14
N HIS A 296 -6.47 5.38 -2.93
CA HIS A 296 -6.70 4.03 -2.45
C HIS A 296 -7.38 4.06 -1.08
N SER A 297 -8.17 3.02 -0.76
CA SER A 297 -8.83 2.89 0.55
C SER A 297 -7.92 2.27 1.63
N ASP A 298 -6.68 1.96 1.28
CA ASP A 298 -5.63 1.46 2.16
C ASP A 298 -4.29 1.82 1.52
N THR A 299 -3.17 1.56 2.19
CA THR A 299 -1.81 1.91 1.76
C THR A 299 -1.57 1.72 0.26
N ALA A 300 -1.10 2.77 -0.41
CA ALA A 300 -0.61 2.69 -1.79
C ALA A 300 0.84 2.19 -1.81
N PHE A 301 1.12 1.13 -2.60
CA PHE A 301 2.43 0.46 -2.60
C PHE A 301 3.30 0.77 -3.81
N GLY A 302 2.72 1.15 -4.93
CA GLY A 302 3.45 1.43 -6.16
C GLY A 302 2.89 2.61 -6.92
N VAL A 303 3.78 3.33 -7.63
CA VAL A 303 3.44 4.41 -8.56
C VAL A 303 4.36 4.39 -9.76
N SER A 304 3.83 4.70 -10.94
CA SER A 304 4.58 4.75 -12.19
C SER A 304 3.97 5.77 -13.16
N PHE A 305 4.77 6.70 -13.68
CA PHE A 305 4.33 7.56 -14.78
C PHE A 305 4.25 6.78 -16.09
N SER A 306 3.28 7.14 -16.93
CA SER A 306 3.29 6.71 -18.33
C SER A 306 4.51 7.26 -19.07
N PRO A 307 4.97 6.63 -20.17
CA PRO A 307 6.16 7.08 -20.91
C PRO A 307 6.07 8.50 -21.43
N ASP A 308 4.86 9.00 -21.71
CA ASP A 308 4.60 10.38 -22.12
C ASP A 308 4.39 11.37 -20.95
N GLY A 309 4.40 10.87 -19.72
CA GLY A 309 4.23 11.65 -18.48
C GLY A 309 2.81 12.16 -18.25
N LYS A 310 1.82 11.80 -19.08
CA LYS A 310 0.44 12.31 -18.95
C LYS A 310 -0.44 11.52 -18.00
N MET A 311 -0.07 10.31 -17.68
CA MET A 311 -0.80 9.44 -16.77
C MET A 311 0.09 8.99 -15.62
N LEU A 312 -0.51 8.77 -14.46
CA LEU A 312 0.10 8.13 -13.32
C LEU A 312 -0.69 6.87 -12.98
N ALA A 313 -0.02 5.73 -12.96
CA ALA A 313 -0.55 4.50 -12.41
C ALA A 313 -0.19 4.41 -10.93
N SER A 314 -1.11 3.96 -10.10
CA SER A 314 -0.86 3.58 -8.71
C SER A 314 -1.51 2.24 -8.38
N CYS A 315 -1.01 1.58 -7.34
CA CYS A 315 -1.57 0.33 -6.85
C CYS A 315 -1.46 0.25 -5.33
N GLY A 316 -2.31 -0.57 -4.70
CA GLY A 316 -2.35 -0.58 -3.24
C GLY A 316 -2.90 -1.84 -2.61
N ALA A 317 -3.04 -1.79 -1.28
CA ALA A 317 -3.60 -2.84 -0.46
C ALA A 317 -5.08 -3.10 -0.75
N ASP A 318 -5.79 -2.14 -1.32
CA ASP A 318 -7.18 -2.27 -1.78
C ASP A 318 -7.36 -3.16 -3.02
N LYS A 319 -6.27 -3.76 -3.54
CA LYS A 319 -6.21 -4.72 -4.66
C LYS A 319 -6.42 -4.11 -6.05
N PHE A 320 -6.52 -2.80 -6.16
CA PHE A 320 -6.72 -2.10 -7.41
C PHE A 320 -5.41 -1.58 -8.01
N VAL A 321 -5.38 -1.50 -9.34
CA VAL A 321 -4.49 -0.63 -10.10
C VAL A 321 -5.34 0.53 -10.63
N LYS A 322 -4.97 1.76 -10.31
CA LYS A 322 -5.73 2.95 -10.70
C LYS A 322 -4.87 3.90 -11.53
N ILE A 323 -5.50 4.54 -12.50
CA ILE A 323 -4.84 5.45 -13.43
C ILE A 323 -5.44 6.84 -13.26
N PHE A 324 -4.57 7.83 -13.15
CA PHE A 324 -4.91 9.23 -12.97
C PHE A 324 -4.26 10.08 -14.06
N GLU A 325 -4.96 11.11 -14.49
CA GLU A 325 -4.44 12.10 -15.43
C GLU A 325 -3.47 13.06 -14.72
N VAL A 326 -2.38 13.40 -15.38
CA VAL A 326 -1.41 14.40 -14.90
C VAL A 326 -1.46 15.61 -15.82
N PRO A 327 -1.59 16.84 -15.30
CA PRO A 327 -1.47 17.23 -13.89
C PRO A 327 -2.80 17.34 -13.11
N SER A 328 -3.93 16.93 -13.66
CA SER A 328 -5.24 17.18 -13.02
C SER A 328 -5.53 16.31 -11.80
N GLY A 329 -4.90 15.15 -11.68
CA GLY A 329 -5.19 14.14 -10.63
C GLY A 329 -6.55 13.44 -10.82
N LYS A 330 -7.24 13.65 -11.95
CA LYS A 330 -8.54 13.03 -12.21
C LYS A 330 -8.39 11.52 -12.45
N PRO A 331 -9.28 10.69 -11.87
CA PRO A 331 -9.29 9.27 -12.16
C PRO A 331 -9.72 9.01 -13.61
N VAL A 332 -8.98 8.13 -14.28
CA VAL A 332 -9.21 7.74 -15.70
C VAL A 332 -9.71 6.31 -15.79
N LYS A 333 -9.01 5.37 -15.15
CA LYS A 333 -9.36 3.95 -15.16
C LYS A 333 -9.02 3.30 -13.82
N SER A 334 -9.71 2.19 -13.53
CA SER A 334 -9.43 1.33 -12.41
C SER A 334 -9.48 -0.12 -12.89
N PHE A 335 -8.47 -0.90 -12.54
CA PHE A 335 -8.39 -2.31 -12.87
C PHE A 335 -8.49 -3.14 -11.60
N GLU A 336 -9.37 -4.13 -11.65
CA GLU A 336 -9.59 -5.11 -10.60
C GLU A 336 -9.24 -6.51 -11.12
N GLY A 337 -8.68 -7.36 -10.27
CA GLY A 337 -8.37 -8.74 -10.67
C GLY A 337 -7.36 -9.43 -9.75
N HIS A 338 -6.54 -8.70 -8.99
CA HIS A 338 -5.72 -9.30 -7.94
C HIS A 338 -6.59 -9.75 -6.77
N THR A 339 -6.29 -10.92 -6.21
CA THR A 339 -7.01 -11.46 -5.04
C THR A 339 -6.41 -11.01 -3.71
N HIS A 340 -5.22 -10.41 -3.75
CA HIS A 340 -4.51 -9.85 -2.60
C HIS A 340 -3.89 -8.49 -2.98
N HIS A 341 -3.15 -7.85 -2.06
CA HIS A 341 -2.52 -6.54 -2.27
C HIS A 341 -1.73 -6.49 -3.57
N VAL A 342 -1.82 -5.37 -4.28
CA VAL A 342 -0.97 -5.08 -5.44
C VAL A 342 0.24 -4.33 -4.94
N MET A 343 1.40 -4.95 -5.06
CA MET A 343 2.65 -4.49 -4.44
C MET A 343 3.42 -3.50 -5.31
N ASP A 344 3.27 -3.60 -6.65
CA ASP A 344 3.93 -2.70 -7.58
C ASP A 344 3.23 -2.66 -8.93
N VAL A 345 3.46 -1.59 -9.69
CA VAL A 345 2.89 -1.37 -11.03
C VAL A 345 3.89 -0.64 -11.91
N GLY A 346 3.94 -1.02 -13.18
CA GLY A 346 4.79 -0.37 -14.18
C GLY A 346 4.13 -0.26 -15.54
N TRP A 347 4.49 0.79 -16.29
CA TRP A 347 4.08 0.96 -17.68
C TRP A 347 5.08 0.32 -18.63
N LYS A 348 4.57 -0.38 -19.65
CA LYS A 348 5.35 -0.74 -20.84
C LYS A 348 5.71 0.55 -21.59
N ASN A 349 6.88 0.59 -22.19
CA ASN A 349 7.41 1.82 -22.81
C ASN A 349 6.59 2.33 -24.03
N ASP A 350 5.66 1.51 -24.57
CA ASP A 350 4.73 1.94 -25.61
C ASP A 350 3.48 2.67 -25.08
N GLY A 351 3.30 2.73 -23.77
CA GLY A 351 2.16 3.35 -23.10
C GLY A 351 0.83 2.62 -23.27
N LYS A 352 0.82 1.42 -23.90
CA LYS A 352 -0.40 0.65 -24.17
C LYS A 352 -0.73 -0.37 -23.10
N PHE A 353 0.31 -0.91 -22.47
CA PHE A 353 0.17 -1.94 -21.45
C PHE A 353 0.80 -1.52 -20.13
N LEU A 354 0.20 -2.05 -19.06
CA LEU A 354 0.79 -2.03 -17.73
C LEU A 354 0.97 -3.46 -17.24
N ALA A 355 1.92 -3.65 -16.34
CA ALA A 355 2.01 -4.87 -15.56
C ALA A 355 1.93 -4.53 -14.07
N SER A 356 1.28 -5.38 -13.28
CA SER A 356 1.22 -5.25 -11.83
C SER A 356 1.63 -6.54 -11.15
N ALA A 357 2.29 -6.41 -10.01
CA ALA A 357 2.80 -7.50 -9.19
C ALA A 357 1.99 -7.61 -7.90
N GLY A 358 1.50 -8.81 -7.58
CA GLY A 358 0.60 -9.03 -6.45
C GLY A 358 1.17 -9.89 -5.33
N ALA A 359 0.65 -9.69 -4.14
CA ALA A 359 0.85 -10.57 -3.00
C ALA A 359 0.09 -11.91 -3.14
N ASP A 360 -0.74 -12.03 -4.19
CA ASP A 360 -1.36 -13.28 -4.64
C ASP A 360 -0.43 -14.14 -5.52
N ASN A 361 0.87 -13.81 -5.57
CA ASN A 361 1.93 -14.48 -6.33
C ASN A 361 1.75 -14.37 -7.86
N ALA A 362 0.81 -13.58 -8.33
CA ALA A 362 0.52 -13.38 -9.75
C ALA A 362 1.03 -12.02 -10.25
N ILE A 363 1.35 -12.02 -11.55
CA ILE A 363 1.53 -10.78 -12.31
C ILE A 363 0.32 -10.66 -13.24
N LYS A 364 -0.25 -9.46 -13.31
CA LYS A 364 -1.32 -9.17 -14.26
C LYS A 364 -0.86 -8.15 -15.28
N VAL A 365 -1.25 -8.35 -16.52
CA VAL A 365 -1.00 -7.42 -17.62
C VAL A 365 -2.33 -6.81 -18.03
N TRP A 366 -2.37 -5.50 -18.12
CA TRP A 366 -3.55 -4.71 -18.41
C TRP A 366 -3.40 -3.98 -19.73
N ASP A 367 -4.41 -4.10 -20.61
CA ASP A 367 -4.53 -3.31 -21.82
C ASP A 367 -5.15 -1.95 -21.46
N PHE A 368 -4.35 -0.89 -21.54
CA PHE A 368 -4.81 0.44 -21.13
C PHE A 368 -5.89 0.98 -22.08
N GLU A 369 -5.77 0.77 -23.38
CA GLU A 369 -6.75 1.29 -24.35
C GLU A 369 -8.11 0.61 -24.17
N LYS A 370 -8.13 -0.74 -24.08
CA LYS A 370 -9.35 -1.51 -23.90
C LYS A 370 -9.92 -1.39 -22.48
N GLY A 371 -9.09 -1.14 -21.47
CA GLY A 371 -9.52 -1.08 -20.09
C GLY A 371 -9.77 -2.44 -19.46
N GLU A 372 -9.11 -3.49 -19.92
CA GLU A 372 -9.30 -4.87 -19.48
C GLU A 372 -7.98 -5.58 -19.14
N GLN A 373 -8.10 -6.70 -18.43
CA GLN A 373 -6.97 -7.58 -18.17
C GLN A 373 -6.61 -8.37 -19.44
N ALA A 374 -5.40 -8.14 -19.97
CA ALA A 374 -4.90 -8.86 -21.12
C ALA A 374 -4.45 -10.28 -20.76
N ARG A 375 -3.80 -10.47 -19.58
CA ARG A 375 -3.35 -11.80 -19.14
C ARG A 375 -3.03 -11.84 -17.64
N THR A 376 -2.92 -13.08 -17.13
CA THR A 376 -2.30 -13.40 -15.84
C THR A 376 -1.05 -14.23 -16.09
N ILE A 377 0.06 -13.88 -15.43
CA ILE A 377 1.33 -14.61 -15.49
C ILE A 377 1.57 -15.20 -14.11
N ALA A 378 1.71 -16.52 -14.05
CA ALA A 378 2.03 -17.28 -12.85
C ALA A 378 3.46 -17.82 -12.96
N GLY A 379 4.08 -18.11 -11.82
CA GLY A 379 5.40 -18.73 -11.76
C GLY A 379 6.16 -18.44 -10.47
N HIS A 380 5.95 -17.29 -9.83
CA HIS A 380 6.40 -17.08 -8.47
C HIS A 380 5.55 -17.90 -7.49
N THR A 381 6.19 -18.40 -6.44
CA THR A 381 5.53 -19.25 -5.42
C THR A 381 5.22 -18.50 -4.12
N LYS A 382 5.65 -17.24 -4.04
CA LYS A 382 5.35 -16.31 -2.96
C LYS A 382 5.11 -14.91 -3.50
N GLN A 383 4.67 -14.01 -2.63
CA GLN A 383 4.43 -12.60 -2.90
C GLN A 383 5.52 -11.99 -3.77
N ILE A 384 5.10 -11.26 -4.80
CA ILE A 384 5.98 -10.48 -5.67
C ILE A 384 6.06 -9.07 -5.09
N SER A 385 7.28 -8.60 -4.81
CA SER A 385 7.50 -7.35 -4.07
C SER A 385 7.68 -6.13 -4.96
N ARG A 386 8.35 -6.32 -6.12
CA ARG A 386 8.64 -5.22 -7.06
C ARG A 386 8.58 -5.71 -8.50
N LEU A 387 8.31 -4.76 -9.40
CA LEU A 387 8.27 -4.94 -10.84
C LEU A 387 8.90 -3.75 -11.53
N GLN A 388 9.73 -3.97 -12.56
CA GLN A 388 10.29 -2.91 -13.39
C GLN A 388 10.40 -3.36 -14.85
N PHE A 389 9.92 -2.53 -15.79
CA PHE A 389 10.18 -2.75 -17.21
C PHE A 389 11.64 -2.47 -17.55
N VAL A 390 12.20 -3.22 -18.50
CA VAL A 390 13.61 -3.17 -18.89
C VAL A 390 13.76 -2.35 -20.16
N GLY A 391 14.14 -1.09 -20.01
CA GLY A 391 14.35 -0.18 -21.15
C GLY A 391 13.16 -0.12 -22.09
N VAL A 392 13.43 -0.22 -23.39
CA VAL A 392 12.41 -0.22 -24.45
C VAL A 392 11.98 -1.62 -24.89
N THR A 393 12.45 -2.66 -24.22
CA THR A 393 12.17 -4.05 -24.56
C THR A 393 10.76 -4.48 -24.11
N PRO A 394 10.18 -5.54 -24.69
CA PRO A 394 8.92 -6.08 -24.18
C PRO A 394 9.11 -6.93 -22.91
N THR A 395 10.20 -6.72 -22.17
CA THR A 395 10.49 -7.49 -20.97
C THR A 395 10.40 -6.65 -19.71
N PHE A 396 10.05 -7.29 -18.61
CA PHE A 396 10.09 -6.72 -17.28
C PHE A 396 10.67 -7.72 -16.29
N ILE A 397 11.23 -7.21 -15.21
CA ILE A 397 11.76 -7.99 -14.10
C ILE A 397 10.86 -7.91 -12.90
N THR A 398 10.83 -8.99 -12.12
CA THR A 398 10.16 -9.05 -10.81
C THR A 398 11.09 -9.66 -9.78
N CYS A 399 10.91 -9.28 -8.51
CA CYS A 399 11.52 -9.98 -7.38
C CYS A 399 10.46 -10.42 -6.39
N SER A 400 10.73 -11.51 -5.66
CA SER A 400 9.73 -12.18 -4.84
C SER A 400 10.30 -12.73 -3.54
N GLY A 401 9.39 -12.96 -2.59
CA GLY A 401 9.65 -13.72 -1.37
C GLY A 401 9.99 -15.19 -1.59
N ASP A 402 9.86 -15.70 -2.82
CA ASP A 402 10.34 -17.03 -3.20
C ASP A 402 11.87 -17.07 -3.43
N LYS A 403 12.57 -15.98 -3.10
CA LYS A 403 14.02 -15.82 -3.20
C LYS A 403 14.53 -15.78 -4.64
N SER A 404 13.64 -15.50 -5.60
CA SER A 404 14.01 -15.41 -7.01
C SER A 404 13.71 -14.02 -7.58
N MET A 405 14.55 -13.62 -8.52
CA MET A 405 14.27 -12.55 -9.47
C MET A 405 14.02 -13.19 -10.84
N ARG A 406 13.00 -12.72 -11.58
CA ARG A 406 12.64 -13.31 -12.87
C ARG A 406 12.42 -12.23 -13.91
N ILE A 407 12.74 -12.58 -15.15
CA ILE A 407 12.46 -11.77 -16.34
C ILE A 407 11.34 -12.43 -17.12
N TRP A 408 10.38 -11.63 -17.52
CA TRP A 408 9.18 -12.05 -18.25
C TRP A 408 9.04 -11.26 -19.54
N ASN A 409 8.46 -11.88 -20.54
CA ASN A 409 8.03 -11.18 -21.75
C ASN A 409 6.55 -10.79 -21.59
N VAL A 410 6.23 -9.49 -21.67
CA VAL A 410 4.87 -8.97 -21.45
C VAL A 410 3.91 -9.41 -22.56
N ASP A 411 4.40 -9.56 -23.79
CA ASP A 411 3.56 -9.86 -24.95
C ASP A 411 3.17 -11.35 -25.00
N THR A 412 4.05 -12.26 -24.54
CA THR A 412 3.79 -13.71 -24.50
C THR A 412 3.36 -14.23 -23.13
N GLY A 413 3.74 -13.55 -22.05
CA GLY A 413 3.59 -14.01 -20.66
C GLY A 413 4.63 -15.07 -20.26
N GLY A 414 5.57 -15.41 -21.14
CA GLY A 414 6.59 -16.43 -20.87
C GLY A 414 7.72 -15.92 -19.99
N ALA A 415 8.24 -16.82 -19.13
CA ALA A 415 9.46 -16.55 -18.38
C ALA A 415 10.66 -16.60 -19.33
N VAL A 416 11.43 -15.53 -19.35
CA VAL A 416 12.66 -15.42 -20.16
C VAL A 416 13.87 -15.96 -19.39
N LYS A 417 13.93 -15.61 -18.10
CA LYS A 417 15.05 -15.98 -17.23
C LYS A 417 14.67 -15.99 -15.76
N THR A 418 15.34 -16.85 -14.98
CA THR A 418 15.20 -16.92 -13.53
C THR A 418 16.57 -16.84 -12.86
N PHE A 419 16.70 -15.99 -11.84
CA PHE A 419 17.84 -15.87 -10.96
C PHE A 419 17.42 -16.33 -9.57
N ALA A 420 17.81 -17.54 -9.17
CA ALA A 420 17.28 -18.24 -7.98
C ALA A 420 18.29 -18.34 -6.82
N ASN A 421 19.37 -17.53 -6.83
CA ASN A 421 20.46 -17.69 -5.89
C ASN A 421 20.41 -16.75 -4.67
N ALA A 422 19.28 -16.06 -4.44
CA ALA A 422 19.13 -15.25 -3.25
C ALA A 422 18.90 -16.15 -2.01
N GLU A 423 19.43 -15.71 -0.88
CA GLU A 423 19.37 -16.47 0.37
C GLU A 423 18.09 -16.15 1.16
N ASP A 424 17.44 -15.03 0.82
CA ASP A 424 16.32 -14.52 1.59
C ASP A 424 15.26 -13.83 0.71
N PHE A 425 14.19 -13.34 1.36
CA PHE A 425 13.10 -12.57 0.76
C PHE A 425 13.64 -11.34 0.04
N LEU A 426 13.26 -11.12 -1.23
CA LEU A 426 13.67 -9.99 -2.02
C LEU A 426 12.64 -8.87 -1.96
N TYR A 427 13.06 -7.65 -1.63
CA TYR A 427 12.21 -6.45 -1.55
C TYR A 427 12.48 -5.44 -2.63
N ALA A 428 13.70 -5.43 -3.19
CA ALA A 428 14.14 -4.41 -4.12
C ALA A 428 14.74 -5.04 -5.37
N LEU A 429 14.54 -4.38 -6.49
CA LEU A 429 15.19 -4.71 -7.76
C LEU A 429 15.58 -3.45 -8.52
N ALA A 430 16.52 -3.58 -9.42
CA ALA A 430 16.89 -2.54 -10.38
C ALA A 430 17.38 -3.17 -11.68
N SER A 431 17.18 -2.44 -12.78
CA SER A 431 17.81 -2.71 -14.08
C SER A 431 18.59 -1.49 -14.54
N SER A 432 19.73 -1.70 -15.16
CA SER A 432 20.38 -0.63 -15.93
C SER A 432 19.48 -0.21 -17.10
N VAL A 433 19.63 1.03 -17.58
CA VAL A 433 18.79 1.59 -18.66
C VAL A 433 18.86 0.76 -19.94
N ASP A 434 20.03 0.19 -20.24
CA ASP A 434 20.22 -0.71 -21.40
C ASP A 434 19.86 -2.18 -21.12
N GLY A 435 19.42 -2.49 -19.90
CA GLY A 435 19.02 -3.83 -19.49
C GLY A 435 20.16 -4.85 -19.37
N THR A 436 21.42 -4.43 -19.44
CA THR A 436 22.57 -5.36 -19.38
C THR A 436 22.88 -5.86 -17.98
N ILE A 437 22.61 -5.04 -16.96
CA ILE A 437 22.82 -5.34 -15.54
C ILE A 437 21.47 -5.34 -14.84
N VAL A 438 21.22 -6.35 -14.02
CA VAL A 438 20.06 -6.42 -13.13
C VAL A 438 20.54 -6.72 -11.71
N ALA A 439 19.85 -6.15 -10.73
CA ALA A 439 20.21 -6.33 -9.33
C ALA A 439 18.95 -6.57 -8.48
N SER A 440 19.12 -7.32 -7.40
CA SER A 440 18.08 -7.53 -6.37
C SER A 440 18.67 -7.47 -4.97
N GLY A 441 17.83 -7.09 -4.00
CA GLY A 441 18.21 -7.05 -2.60
C GLY A 441 17.04 -7.37 -1.69
N GLY A 442 17.33 -7.81 -0.48
CA GLY A 442 16.30 -8.35 0.41
C GLY A 442 16.56 -8.18 1.90
N GLU A 443 15.92 -9.03 2.68
CA GLU A 443 15.87 -8.98 4.14
C GLU A 443 17.25 -9.09 4.79
N ALA A 444 18.10 -9.99 4.29
CA ALA A 444 19.44 -10.20 4.80
C ALA A 444 20.42 -9.03 4.53
N GLY A 445 19.96 -7.99 3.83
CA GLY A 445 20.81 -6.84 3.47
C GLY A 445 21.83 -7.13 2.38
N VAL A 446 21.76 -8.27 1.72
CA VAL A 446 22.65 -8.63 0.61
C VAL A 446 22.05 -8.17 -0.71
N ILE A 447 22.90 -7.61 -1.57
CA ILE A 447 22.55 -7.24 -2.95
C ILE A 447 23.24 -8.19 -3.89
N TYR A 448 22.47 -8.71 -4.84
CA TYR A 448 22.94 -9.61 -5.90
C TYR A 448 22.92 -8.85 -7.21
N ILE A 449 24.04 -8.82 -7.92
CA ILE A 449 24.22 -8.16 -9.22
C ILE A 449 24.48 -9.22 -10.27
N TYR A 450 23.68 -9.23 -11.33
CA TYR A 450 23.77 -10.22 -12.41
C TYR A 450 24.01 -9.56 -13.77
N ASN A 451 24.73 -10.26 -14.62
CA ASN A 451 24.75 -9.99 -16.05
C ASN A 451 23.44 -10.53 -16.65
N ASN A 452 22.63 -9.66 -17.22
CA ASN A 452 21.33 -10.07 -17.75
C ASN A 452 21.45 -11.00 -18.98
N ALA A 453 22.43 -10.79 -19.85
CA ALA A 453 22.58 -11.61 -21.06
C ALA A 453 22.94 -13.06 -20.71
N THR A 454 23.93 -13.26 -19.83
CA THR A 454 24.44 -14.60 -19.47
C THR A 454 23.69 -15.24 -18.29
N GLY A 455 23.05 -14.44 -17.42
CA GLY A 455 22.47 -14.88 -16.15
C GLY A 455 23.51 -15.10 -15.05
N ALA A 456 24.77 -14.81 -15.31
CA ALA A 456 25.85 -15.01 -14.35
C ALA A 456 25.76 -13.99 -13.19
N LEU A 457 25.97 -14.46 -11.98
CA LEU A 457 26.16 -13.58 -10.81
C LEU A 457 27.52 -12.86 -10.97
N ILE A 458 27.46 -11.53 -11.06
CA ILE A 458 28.65 -10.69 -11.14
C ILE A 458 29.22 -10.49 -9.74
N LYS A 459 28.37 -10.08 -8.79
CA LYS A 459 28.79 -9.73 -7.42
C LYS A 459 27.69 -9.92 -6.39
N LYS A 460 28.12 -10.13 -5.14
CA LYS A 460 27.34 -9.95 -3.93
C LYS A 460 27.87 -8.75 -3.15
N LEU A 461 26.99 -7.85 -2.70
CA LEU A 461 27.37 -6.70 -1.88
C LEU A 461 26.72 -6.80 -0.50
N GLY A 462 27.55 -6.73 0.53
CA GLY A 462 27.14 -6.52 1.93
C GLY A 462 27.12 -5.02 2.29
N PRO A 463 26.84 -4.69 3.56
CA PRO A 463 26.85 -3.29 4.03
C PRO A 463 28.15 -2.53 3.81
N THR A 464 29.28 -3.23 3.87
CA THR A 464 30.64 -2.67 3.72
C THR A 464 31.21 -2.79 2.30
N GLY A 465 30.47 -3.35 1.35
CA GLY A 465 30.91 -3.53 -0.03
C GLY A 465 30.83 -4.97 -0.51
N ALA A 466 31.72 -5.36 -1.44
CA ALA A 466 31.71 -6.69 -2.03
C ALA A 466 31.96 -7.79 -0.98
N ILE A 467 31.14 -8.84 -1.05
CA ILE A 467 31.34 -10.06 -0.28
C ILE A 467 32.17 -11.00 -1.15
N GLU A 468 33.37 -11.34 -0.69
CA GLU A 468 34.21 -12.35 -1.36
C GLU A 468 33.50 -13.70 -1.34
N PRO A 469 33.49 -14.47 -2.44
CA PRO A 469 32.99 -15.84 -2.42
C PRO A 469 33.81 -16.67 -1.42
N GLU A 470 33.11 -17.41 -0.57
CA GLU A 470 33.74 -18.34 0.35
C GLU A 470 34.64 -19.28 -0.46
N LYS A 471 35.95 -19.26 -0.20
CA LYS A 471 36.88 -20.17 -0.88
C LYS A 471 36.42 -21.60 -0.54
N ALA A 472 36.05 -22.35 -1.58
CA ALA A 472 35.73 -23.76 -1.40
C ALA A 472 36.85 -24.43 -0.58
N PRO A 473 36.52 -25.22 0.46
CA PRO A 473 37.53 -25.89 1.25
C PRO A 473 38.38 -26.74 0.32
N LEU A 474 39.69 -26.47 0.33
CA LEU A 474 40.66 -27.28 -0.40
C LEU A 474 40.41 -28.73 -0.02
N LYS A 475 39.92 -29.52 -0.97
CA LYS A 475 39.87 -31.02 -0.78
C LYS A 475 41.27 -31.48 -0.47
N LYS A 476 41.49 -31.91 0.78
CA LYS A 476 42.68 -32.64 1.20
C LYS A 476 42.67 -34.01 0.63
#